data_eaf24e6010a7e4e3086165c499f3217a
#
_entry.id   eaf24e6010a7e4e3086165c499f3217a
#
_cell.length_a   1.000
_cell.length_b   1.000
_cell.length_c   1.000
_cell.angle_alpha   90.00
_cell.angle_beta   90.00
_cell.angle_gamma   90.00
#
_symmetry.space_group_name_H-M   'P 1'
#
loop_
_entity.id
_entity.type
_entity.pdbx_description
1 polymer ?
#
loop_
_entity_poly.entity_id
_entity_poly.type
_entity_poly.pdbx_seq_one_letter_code
_entity_poly.pdbx_strand_id
1 'polypeptide(L)'
;MAAGKEAKISKNYYGEIEKMLFLYYPKCSTCQKAKKWLDANHISYEERHIVEENPTYEELKQWYEKGDLPLKKFFNTSGMLYKEQKLKDKLPDMSEEEQLRLLATNGMLVKRPLIVKENLVLTGFKEKEWMEKLL
;
A
#
# COMPACT_ATOMS: atom_id res chain seq x y z
N MET A 1 2.78 23.04 -9.92
CA MET A 1 3.63 22.09 -10.61
C MET A 1 5.03 22.12 -10.04
N ALA A 2 5.68 21.00 -9.98
CA ALA A 2 7.04 20.93 -9.50
C ALA A 2 8.01 21.33 -10.62
N ALA A 3 7.93 22.58 -11.06
CA ALA A 3 8.78 23.06 -12.15
C ALA A 3 10.26 22.78 -11.82
N GLY A 4 10.98 22.26 -12.77
CA GLY A 4 12.36 21.88 -12.58
C GLY A 4 12.59 20.60 -11.79
N LYS A 5 11.51 19.97 -11.36
CA LYS A 5 11.59 18.70 -10.64
C LYS A 5 11.24 17.57 -11.58
N GLU A 6 12.09 16.60 -11.62
CA GLU A 6 11.84 15.42 -12.45
C GLU A 6 11.43 14.26 -11.59
N ALA A 7 10.25 13.72 -11.87
CA ALA A 7 9.80 12.52 -11.21
C ALA A 7 10.61 11.33 -11.73
N LYS A 8 10.90 10.39 -10.85
CA LYS A 8 11.56 9.15 -11.25
C LYS A 8 10.58 8.32 -12.06
N ILE A 9 11.01 7.89 -13.22
CA ILE A 9 10.19 7.06 -14.12
C ILE A 9 10.90 5.72 -14.28
N SER A 10 10.16 4.65 -14.08
CA SER A 10 10.66 3.31 -14.34
C SER A 10 9.86 2.66 -15.44
N LYS A 11 10.48 1.72 -16.14
CA LYS A 11 9.86 0.99 -17.24
C LYS A 11 9.93 -0.50 -16.97
N ASN A 12 8.89 -1.22 -17.39
CA ASN A 12 8.89 -2.66 -17.29
C ASN A 12 9.70 -3.28 -18.44
N TYR A 13 9.71 -4.60 -18.51
CA TYR A 13 10.46 -5.36 -19.51
C TYR A 13 10.13 -4.95 -20.95
N TYR A 14 8.89 -4.53 -21.22
CA TYR A 14 8.44 -4.15 -22.56
C TYR A 14 8.64 -2.66 -22.86
N GLY A 15 9.30 -1.92 -21.99
CA GLY A 15 9.51 -0.50 -22.17
C GLY A 15 8.31 0.36 -21.77
N GLU A 16 7.28 -0.25 -21.21
CA GLU A 16 6.13 0.49 -20.72
C GLU A 16 6.46 1.20 -19.41
N ILE A 17 5.88 2.39 -19.23
CA ILE A 17 6.07 3.13 -17.98
C ILE A 17 5.30 2.42 -16.87
N GLU A 18 6.01 2.03 -15.83
CA GLU A 18 5.38 1.41 -14.66
C GLU A 18 4.95 2.51 -13.70
N LYS A 19 3.68 2.47 -13.33
CA LYS A 19 3.11 3.42 -12.39
C LYS A 19 3.29 2.93 -10.98
N MET A 20 3.75 3.84 -10.12
CA MET A 20 3.74 3.59 -8.69
C MET A 20 2.35 3.93 -8.17
N LEU A 21 1.72 2.98 -7.52
CA LEU A 21 0.40 3.18 -6.92
C LEU A 21 0.58 3.54 -5.46
N PHE A 22 -0.06 4.64 -5.05
CA PHE A 22 -0.04 5.12 -3.66
C PHE A 22 -1.48 5.07 -3.13
N LEU A 23 -1.78 4.05 -2.34
CA LEU A 23 -3.09 3.92 -1.71
C LEU A 23 -3.03 4.58 -0.34
N TYR A 24 -3.93 5.51 -0.11
CA TYR A 24 -3.91 6.34 1.09
C TYR A 24 -5.32 6.63 1.59
N TYR A 25 -5.40 7.07 2.83
CA TYR A 25 -6.65 7.55 3.41
C TYR A 25 -6.44 9.02 3.78
N PRO A 26 -7.24 9.96 3.23
CA PRO A 26 -6.99 11.40 3.44
C PRO A 26 -6.96 11.85 4.89
N LYS A 27 -7.72 11.19 5.75
CA LYS A 27 -7.79 11.55 7.17
C LYS A 27 -6.68 10.91 8.02
N CYS A 28 -5.80 10.15 7.41
CA CYS A 28 -4.71 9.48 8.11
C CYS A 28 -3.46 10.38 8.13
N SER A 29 -3.00 10.75 9.31
CA SER A 29 -1.84 11.62 9.45
C SER A 29 -0.57 10.99 8.88
N THR A 30 -0.39 9.68 9.05
CA THR A 30 0.74 8.96 8.48
C THR A 30 0.73 9.01 6.96
N CYS A 31 -0.46 8.89 6.35
CA CYS A 31 -0.61 9.00 4.91
C CYS A 31 -0.25 10.40 4.41
N GLN A 32 -0.64 11.43 5.16
CA GLN A 32 -0.31 12.81 4.80
C GLN A 32 1.20 13.05 4.84
N LYS A 33 1.87 12.53 5.86
CA LYS A 33 3.33 12.62 5.97
C LYS A 33 4.01 11.89 4.81
N ALA A 34 3.52 10.72 4.46
CA ALA A 34 4.05 9.93 3.35
C ALA A 34 3.92 10.68 2.04
N LYS A 35 2.75 11.28 1.79
CA LYS A 35 2.51 12.05 0.58
C LYS A 35 3.47 13.24 0.47
N LYS A 36 3.65 13.98 1.56
CA LYS A 36 4.60 15.10 1.59
C LYS A 36 6.02 14.65 1.27
N TRP A 37 6.41 13.50 1.82
CA TRP A 37 7.73 12.95 1.56
C TRP A 37 7.91 12.56 0.09
N LEU A 38 6.90 11.92 -0.52
CA LEU A 38 6.94 11.57 -1.94
C LEU A 38 7.09 12.81 -2.80
N ASP A 39 6.29 13.84 -2.52
CA ASP A 39 6.32 15.08 -3.28
C ASP A 39 7.67 15.81 -3.10
N ALA A 40 8.19 15.83 -1.90
CA ALA A 40 9.47 16.47 -1.62
C ALA A 40 10.64 15.76 -2.32
N ASN A 41 10.52 14.48 -2.57
CA ASN A 41 11.54 13.69 -3.27
C ASN A 41 11.25 13.54 -4.77
N HIS A 42 10.24 14.24 -5.27
CA HIS A 42 9.89 14.30 -6.69
C HIS A 42 9.58 12.93 -7.29
N ILE A 43 8.93 12.08 -6.50
CA ILE A 43 8.54 10.75 -6.93
C ILE A 43 7.15 10.81 -7.54
N SER A 44 7.01 10.31 -8.77
CA SER A 44 5.72 10.26 -9.45
C SER A 44 4.91 9.07 -8.96
N TYR A 45 3.63 9.28 -8.73
CA TYR A 45 2.74 8.21 -8.28
C TYR A 45 1.30 8.50 -8.69
N GLU A 46 0.50 7.44 -8.73
CA GLU A 46 -0.93 7.52 -8.95
C GLU A 46 -1.61 7.37 -7.58
N GLU A 47 -2.40 8.36 -7.19
CA GLU A 47 -3.14 8.33 -5.93
C GLU A 47 -4.39 7.47 -6.06
N ARG A 48 -4.66 6.71 -5.01
CA ARG A 48 -5.89 5.92 -4.94
C ARG A 48 -6.40 5.94 -3.51
N HIS A 49 -7.70 6.30 -3.37
CA HIS A 49 -8.34 6.31 -2.06
C HIS A 49 -8.60 4.88 -1.62
N ILE A 50 -7.97 4.48 -0.52
CA ILE A 50 -7.97 3.06 -0.10
C ILE A 50 -9.35 2.56 0.33
N VAL A 51 -10.25 3.47 0.71
CA VAL A 51 -11.61 3.11 1.14
C VAL A 51 -12.60 3.20 -0.01
N GLU A 52 -12.62 4.33 -0.73
CA GLU A 52 -13.57 4.52 -1.83
C GLU A 52 -13.25 3.63 -3.03
N GLU A 53 -11.98 3.34 -3.24
CA GLU A 53 -11.52 2.45 -4.29
C GLU A 53 -10.71 1.32 -3.65
N ASN A 54 -11.34 0.61 -2.71
CA ASN A 54 -10.62 -0.40 -1.95
C ASN A 54 -10.04 -1.49 -2.85
N PRO A 55 -8.91 -2.06 -2.44
CA PRO A 55 -8.28 -3.12 -3.22
C PRO A 55 -9.20 -4.32 -3.42
N THR A 56 -9.15 -4.89 -4.61
CA THR A 56 -9.89 -6.12 -4.92
C THR A 56 -9.10 -7.33 -4.42
N TYR A 57 -9.79 -8.46 -4.34
CA TYR A 57 -9.13 -9.72 -3.99
C TYR A 57 -7.99 -10.04 -4.97
N GLU A 58 -8.23 -9.88 -6.26
CA GLU A 58 -7.24 -10.18 -7.29
C GLU A 58 -6.01 -9.28 -7.15
N GLU A 59 -6.22 -8.00 -6.88
CA GLU A 59 -5.12 -7.07 -6.66
C GLU A 59 -4.30 -7.44 -5.43
N LEU A 60 -4.99 -7.68 -4.31
CA LEU A 60 -4.32 -8.06 -3.07
C LEU A 60 -3.53 -9.35 -3.21
N LYS A 61 -4.10 -10.32 -3.92
CA LYS A 61 -3.43 -11.58 -4.19
C LYS A 61 -2.16 -11.38 -4.99
N GLN A 62 -2.23 -10.58 -6.06
CA GLN A 62 -1.05 -10.27 -6.87
C GLN A 62 0.02 -9.54 -6.04
N TRP A 63 -0.38 -8.55 -5.27
CA TRP A 63 0.56 -7.78 -4.47
C TRP A 63 1.22 -8.65 -3.40
N TYR A 64 0.44 -9.53 -2.79
CA TYR A 64 0.98 -10.46 -1.80
C TYR A 64 1.96 -11.43 -2.44
N GLU A 65 1.62 -11.98 -3.60
CA GLU A 65 2.46 -12.97 -4.27
C GLU A 65 3.77 -12.38 -4.81
N LYS A 66 3.72 -11.16 -5.34
CA LYS A 66 4.91 -10.53 -5.91
C LYS A 66 5.73 -9.74 -4.91
N GLY A 67 5.11 -9.29 -3.83
CA GLY A 67 5.80 -8.55 -2.78
C GLY A 67 6.44 -9.52 -1.80
N ASP A 68 7.43 -9.06 -1.08
CA ASP A 68 8.15 -9.89 -0.12
C ASP A 68 7.74 -9.51 1.30
N LEU A 69 6.43 -9.56 1.56
CA LEU A 69 5.87 -9.19 2.85
C LEU A 69 4.96 -10.28 3.40
N PRO A 70 5.02 -10.53 4.71
CA PRO A 70 4.04 -11.43 5.35
C PRO A 70 2.63 -10.85 5.20
N LEU A 71 1.66 -11.72 5.04
CA LEU A 71 0.26 -11.31 4.86
C LEU A 71 -0.24 -10.41 5.99
N LYS A 72 0.22 -10.67 7.21
CA LYS A 72 -0.13 -9.87 8.38
C LYS A 72 0.19 -8.38 8.19
N LYS A 73 1.22 -8.06 7.43
CA LYS A 73 1.62 -6.67 7.20
C LYS A 73 0.62 -5.88 6.36
N PHE A 74 -0.27 -6.57 5.66
CA PHE A 74 -1.34 -5.92 4.90
C PHE A 74 -2.51 -5.48 5.76
N PHE A 75 -2.59 -5.95 7.01
CA PHE A 75 -3.68 -5.60 7.90
C PHE A 75 -3.37 -4.36 8.73
N ASN A 76 -4.38 -3.50 8.87
CA ASN A 76 -4.32 -2.35 9.76
C ASN A 76 -4.62 -2.80 11.20
N THR A 77 -3.60 -3.34 11.86
CA THR A 77 -3.74 -3.95 13.19
C THR A 77 -4.09 -2.95 14.28
N SER A 78 -3.88 -1.67 14.05
CA SER A 78 -4.24 -0.60 15.00
C SER A 78 -5.65 -0.06 14.77
N GLY A 79 -6.33 -0.52 13.71
CA GLY A 79 -7.62 0.00 13.32
C GLY A 79 -8.77 -0.53 14.17
N MET A 80 -9.85 0.24 14.20
CA MET A 80 -11.05 -0.14 14.97
C MET A 80 -11.68 -1.43 14.45
N LEU A 81 -11.80 -1.56 13.12
CA LEU A 81 -12.40 -2.77 12.54
C LEU A 81 -11.61 -4.04 12.89
N TYR A 82 -10.30 -3.94 12.87
CA TYR A 82 -9.43 -5.06 13.24
C TYR A 82 -9.73 -5.51 14.67
N LYS A 83 -9.87 -4.55 15.58
CA LYS A 83 -10.15 -4.82 17.00
C LYS A 83 -11.57 -5.30 17.20
N GLU A 84 -12.56 -4.64 16.60
CA GLU A 84 -13.96 -5.00 16.72
C GLU A 84 -14.25 -6.41 16.22
N GLN A 85 -13.62 -6.80 15.11
CA GLN A 85 -13.80 -8.12 14.54
C GLN A 85 -12.90 -9.18 15.18
N LYS A 86 -12.10 -8.80 16.19
CA LYS A 86 -11.19 -9.68 16.91
C LYS A 86 -10.27 -10.46 15.97
N LEU A 87 -9.73 -9.77 14.97
CA LEU A 87 -8.92 -10.42 13.94
C LEU A 87 -7.61 -10.97 14.46
N LYS A 88 -7.05 -10.38 15.52
CA LYS A 88 -5.85 -10.93 16.15
C LYS A 88 -6.03 -12.40 16.50
N ASP A 89 -7.22 -12.76 16.98
CA ASP A 89 -7.53 -14.12 17.39
C ASP A 89 -8.00 -14.99 16.23
N LYS A 90 -8.64 -14.39 15.21
CA LYS A 90 -9.24 -15.14 14.11
C LYS A 90 -8.25 -15.44 12.96
N LEU A 91 -7.36 -14.50 12.66
CA LEU A 91 -6.46 -14.65 11.51
C LEU A 91 -5.60 -15.92 11.55
N PRO A 92 -5.07 -16.35 12.71
CA PRO A 92 -4.27 -17.58 12.73
C PRO A 92 -4.99 -18.83 12.22
N ASP A 93 -6.32 -18.85 12.31
CA ASP A 93 -7.14 -19.99 11.88
C ASP A 93 -7.67 -19.82 10.46
N MET A 94 -7.34 -18.72 9.79
CA MET A 94 -7.80 -18.43 8.43
C MET A 94 -6.72 -18.75 7.40
N SER A 95 -7.17 -19.29 6.26
CA SER A 95 -6.26 -19.51 5.13
C SER A 95 -5.82 -18.19 4.53
N GLU A 96 -4.78 -18.21 3.71
CA GLU A 96 -4.34 -17.02 2.99
C GLU A 96 -5.44 -16.47 2.10
N GLU A 97 -6.16 -17.35 1.39
CA GLU A 97 -7.28 -16.91 0.56
C GLU A 97 -8.35 -16.21 1.38
N GLU A 98 -8.71 -16.78 2.52
CA GLU A 98 -9.72 -16.19 3.41
C GLU A 98 -9.28 -14.82 3.91
N GLN A 99 -8.01 -14.68 4.27
CA GLN A 99 -7.47 -13.41 4.74
C GLN A 99 -7.48 -12.35 3.63
N LEU A 100 -7.09 -12.74 2.41
CA LEU A 100 -7.10 -11.83 1.27
C LEU A 100 -8.51 -11.38 0.92
N ARG A 101 -9.47 -12.30 0.97
CA ARG A 101 -10.88 -11.96 0.72
C ARG A 101 -11.42 -11.02 1.80
N LEU A 102 -11.01 -11.23 3.04
CA LEU A 102 -11.40 -10.34 4.14
C LEU A 102 -10.88 -8.93 3.92
N LEU A 103 -9.61 -8.78 3.55
CA LEU A 103 -9.03 -7.48 3.24
C LEU A 103 -9.80 -6.77 2.13
N ALA A 104 -10.28 -7.52 1.15
CA ALA A 104 -11.02 -6.95 0.01
C ALA A 104 -12.41 -6.46 0.39
N THR A 105 -12.92 -6.79 1.57
CA THR A 105 -14.27 -6.35 1.99
C THR A 105 -14.31 -4.90 2.41
N ASN A 106 -13.19 -4.33 2.90
CA ASN A 106 -13.18 -2.97 3.41
C ASN A 106 -11.77 -2.42 3.46
N GLY A 107 -11.56 -1.30 2.78
CA GLY A 107 -10.26 -0.65 2.75
C GLY A 107 -9.73 -0.21 4.11
N MET A 108 -10.61 -0.03 5.10
CA MET A 108 -10.18 0.32 6.46
C MET A 108 -9.44 -0.83 7.15
N LEU A 109 -9.58 -2.05 6.65
CA LEU A 109 -8.83 -3.21 7.17
C LEU A 109 -7.40 -3.24 6.65
N VAL A 110 -7.13 -2.52 5.57
CA VAL A 110 -5.83 -2.55 4.89
C VAL A 110 -4.88 -1.54 5.53
N LYS A 111 -3.65 -1.97 5.76
CA LYS A 111 -2.58 -1.11 6.28
C LYS A 111 -2.30 0.01 5.29
N ARG A 112 -2.17 1.23 5.79
CA ARG A 112 -1.97 2.41 4.96
C ARG A 112 -0.88 3.32 5.53
N PRO A 113 -0.20 4.05 4.67
CA PRO A 113 -0.28 3.99 3.22
C PRO A 113 0.28 2.68 2.65
N LEU A 114 -0.11 2.38 1.43
CA LEU A 114 0.35 1.19 0.72
C LEU A 114 0.97 1.63 -0.61
N ILE A 115 2.20 1.23 -0.85
CA ILE A 115 2.90 1.49 -2.11
C ILE A 115 3.00 0.19 -2.89
N VAL A 116 2.64 0.26 -4.17
CA VAL A 116 2.84 -0.86 -5.09
C VAL A 116 3.54 -0.36 -6.34
N LYS A 117 4.70 -0.91 -6.64
CA LYS A 117 5.47 -0.58 -7.83
C LYS A 117 6.25 -1.80 -8.26
N GLU A 118 5.95 -2.33 -9.44
CA GLU A 118 6.59 -3.56 -9.93
C GLU A 118 6.42 -4.69 -8.92
N ASN A 119 7.51 -5.24 -8.42
CA ASN A 119 7.51 -6.28 -7.41
C ASN A 119 7.68 -5.72 -6.00
N LEU A 120 7.70 -4.39 -5.87
CA LEU A 120 7.87 -3.75 -4.58
C LEU A 120 6.51 -3.43 -3.97
N VAL A 121 6.33 -3.85 -2.72
CA VAL A 121 5.14 -3.50 -1.93
C VAL A 121 5.62 -3.00 -0.57
N LEU A 122 5.18 -1.79 -0.21
CA LEU A 122 5.51 -1.21 1.09
C LEU A 122 4.21 -0.92 1.84
N THR A 123 4.15 -1.29 3.10
CA THR A 123 2.99 -1.02 3.95
C THR A 123 3.40 -0.16 5.13
N GLY A 124 2.59 0.87 5.40
CA GLY A 124 2.93 1.87 6.39
C GLY A 124 3.99 2.82 5.87
N PHE A 125 4.32 3.85 6.64
CA PHE A 125 5.35 4.80 6.25
C PHE A 125 6.50 4.77 7.25
N LYS A 126 7.65 4.29 6.77
CA LYS A 126 8.92 4.34 7.50
C LYS A 126 9.89 5.05 6.57
N GLU A 127 10.22 6.28 6.88
CA GLU A 127 11.02 7.12 5.99
C GLU A 127 12.32 6.45 5.58
N LYS A 128 13.04 5.85 6.52
CA LYS A 128 14.30 5.18 6.22
C LYS A 128 14.13 4.05 5.22
N GLU A 129 13.10 3.24 5.40
CA GLU A 129 12.79 2.13 4.49
C GLU A 129 12.43 2.67 3.09
N TRP A 130 11.63 3.72 3.05
CA TRP A 130 11.23 4.33 1.78
C TRP A 130 12.41 4.95 1.06
N MET A 131 13.34 5.55 1.81
CA MET A 131 14.58 6.06 1.22
C MET A 131 15.38 4.94 0.55
N GLU A 132 15.52 3.82 1.23
CA GLU A 132 16.27 2.68 0.69
C GLU A 132 15.60 2.04 -0.52
N LYS A 133 14.27 2.01 -0.55
CA LYS A 133 13.52 1.28 -1.58
C LYS A 133 13.09 2.14 -2.76
N LEU A 134 12.90 3.45 -2.57
CA LEU A 134 12.34 4.33 -3.59
C LEU A 134 13.34 5.35 -4.14
N LEU A 135 14.46 5.54 -3.49
CA LEU A 135 15.47 6.50 -3.94
C LEU A 135 16.71 5.85 -4.54
#